data_bdc9680e6c960cb8efae96fdf6604225
#
_entry.id   bdc9680e6c960cb8efae96fdf6604225
#
_cell.length_a   1.000
_cell.length_b   1.000
_cell.length_c   1.000
_cell.angle_alpha   90.00
_cell.angle_beta   90.00
_cell.angle_gamma   90.00
#
_symmetry.space_group_name_H-M   'P 1'
#
loop_
_entity.id
_entity.type
_entity.pdbx_description
1 polymer ?
#
loop_
_entity_poly.entity_id
_entity_poly.type
_entity_poly.pdbx_seq_one_letter_code
_entity_poly.pdbx_strand_id
1 'polypeptide(L)'
;MRRDLPPARPAADTDRALFFELETAAFSMKNNLHTVRTVQFVTVVGMILNIVLVLAKAAGGIFFYSQALLADAVHSLSDLVTDLAVIFGVKYWSAPPDRSHPYGHGRIETLVSAFIGLALGAVAVGLAWDAVGTLRKGAEHGPAGFAFVIAVFSVVSKEIVFRWTRAKAREVGSTAMEANAWHHRSDAISSIPAAIAIALAYFFPKLHFVDPVGAMVVSVFILHAAWKIVQPTLQELSEAGVSKEDQAKIYRLAASLPGVMGAHALRTRNAGSAIWADIHIIVDPNMTVREGHDLSHKVRDLLVDSDLNIVDVVVHLEPPTPSRTKSASNKDPDQPDLPFNS
;
A
#
# COMPACT_ATOMS: atom_id res chain seq x y z
N MET A 1 38.68 25.57 50.80
CA MET A 1 38.62 25.26 49.36
C MET A 1 37.32 25.84 48.82
N ARG A 2 37.36 27.05 48.31
CA ARG A 2 36.21 27.70 47.65
C ARG A 2 36.14 27.17 46.21
N ARG A 3 35.04 26.53 45.81
CA ARG A 3 34.76 26.16 44.43
C ARG A 3 34.31 27.44 43.72
N ASP A 4 35.14 27.93 42.80
CA ASP A 4 34.74 28.99 41.88
C ASP A 4 33.66 28.47 40.94
N LEU A 5 32.48 29.05 41.05
CA LEU A 5 31.36 28.81 40.09
C LEU A 5 31.71 29.58 38.80
N PRO A 6 31.48 28.99 37.64
CA PRO A 6 31.70 29.69 36.37
C PRO A 6 30.77 30.91 36.29
N PRO A 7 31.20 32.00 35.65
CA PRO A 7 30.41 33.22 35.54
C PRO A 7 29.10 32.94 34.81
N ALA A 8 28.00 33.49 35.36
CA ALA A 8 26.70 33.44 34.72
C ALA A 8 26.76 34.08 33.32
N ARG A 9 26.28 33.39 32.29
CA ARG A 9 26.15 33.94 30.94
C ARG A 9 25.27 35.20 30.98
N PRO A 10 25.60 36.25 30.24
CA PRO A 10 24.79 37.49 30.23
C PRO A 10 23.40 37.20 29.64
N ALA A 11 22.37 37.69 30.28
CA ALA A 11 20.94 37.49 29.95
C ALA A 11 20.61 37.86 28.48
N ALA A 12 21.34 38.81 27.89
CA ALA A 12 21.17 39.24 26.50
C ALA A 12 21.46 38.14 25.44
N ASP A 13 22.27 37.13 25.79
CA ASP A 13 22.64 36.04 24.88
C ASP A 13 21.54 34.93 24.88
N THR A 14 20.87 34.74 26.01
CA THR A 14 19.74 33.83 26.19
C THR A 14 18.50 34.31 25.45
N ASP A 15 18.19 35.60 25.52
CA ASP A 15 17.04 36.19 24.83
C ASP A 15 17.20 36.17 23.30
N ARG A 16 18.42 36.35 22.80
CA ARG A 16 18.73 36.24 21.37
C ARG A 16 18.63 34.79 20.86
N ALA A 17 19.09 33.82 21.64
CA ALA A 17 18.99 32.42 21.30
C ALA A 17 17.52 31.95 21.28
N LEU A 18 16.73 32.35 22.26
CA LEU A 18 15.29 32.05 22.34
C LEU A 18 14.51 32.68 21.17
N PHE A 19 14.85 33.94 20.81
CA PHE A 19 14.22 34.61 19.67
C PHE A 19 14.53 33.89 18.35
N PHE A 20 15.79 33.46 18.15
CA PHE A 20 16.20 32.71 16.97
C PHE A 20 15.54 31.31 16.91
N GLU A 21 15.38 30.62 18.04
CA GLU A 21 14.66 29.35 18.13
C GLU A 21 13.17 29.52 17.81
N LEU A 22 12.54 30.58 18.31
CA LEU A 22 11.13 30.85 17.99
C LEU A 22 10.91 31.23 16.52
N GLU A 23 11.82 31.99 15.93
CA GLU A 23 11.78 32.36 14.52
C GLU A 23 11.97 31.12 13.62
N THR A 24 12.94 30.25 13.95
CA THR A 24 13.16 28.99 13.22
C THR A 24 12.00 28.01 13.38
N ALA A 25 11.41 27.92 14.56
CA ALA A 25 10.21 27.10 14.80
C ALA A 25 8.99 27.63 14.04
N ALA A 26 8.77 28.96 14.05
CA ALA A 26 7.68 29.60 13.31
C ALA A 26 7.85 29.44 11.79
N PHE A 27 9.09 29.56 11.27
CA PHE A 27 9.42 29.33 9.86
C PHE A 27 9.19 27.86 9.46
N SER A 28 9.63 26.91 10.29
CA SER A 28 9.41 25.48 10.09
C SER A 28 7.93 25.13 10.09
N MET A 29 7.15 25.67 11.04
CA MET A 29 5.70 25.46 11.12
C MET A 29 4.96 26.05 9.92
N LYS A 30 5.34 27.22 9.43
CA LYS A 30 4.77 27.86 8.24
C LYS A 30 5.06 27.06 6.98
N ASN A 31 6.27 26.51 6.83
CA ASN A 31 6.63 25.64 5.71
C ASN A 31 5.86 24.33 5.75
N ASN A 32 5.68 23.71 6.92
CA ASN A 32 4.87 22.51 7.08
C ASN A 32 3.40 22.75 6.70
N LEU A 33 2.81 23.86 7.13
CA LEU A 33 1.43 24.23 6.79
C LEU A 33 1.26 24.49 5.28
N HIS A 34 2.23 25.14 4.64
CA HIS A 34 2.24 25.35 3.20
C HIS A 34 2.31 24.02 2.43
N THR A 35 3.21 23.13 2.86
CA THR A 35 3.36 21.79 2.28
C THR A 35 2.06 20.99 2.39
N VAL A 36 1.46 20.92 3.58
CA VAL A 36 0.20 20.20 3.81
C VAL A 36 -0.93 20.74 2.92
N ARG A 37 -1.10 22.07 2.87
CA ARG A 37 -2.13 22.68 2.01
C ARG A 37 -1.90 22.41 0.53
N THR A 38 -0.66 22.47 0.06
CA THR A 38 -0.31 22.18 -1.33
C THR A 38 -0.61 20.73 -1.69
N VAL A 39 -0.22 19.79 -0.83
CA VAL A 39 -0.51 18.36 -1.02
C VAL A 39 -2.02 18.13 -1.09
N GLN A 40 -2.78 18.65 -0.12
CA GLN A 40 -4.24 18.51 -0.08
C GLN A 40 -4.91 19.09 -1.34
N PHE A 41 -4.54 20.31 -1.73
CA PHE A 41 -5.11 20.97 -2.89
C PHE A 41 -4.85 20.17 -4.19
N VAL A 42 -3.60 19.75 -4.41
CA VAL A 42 -3.22 18.98 -5.61
C VAL A 42 -3.95 17.64 -5.66
N THR A 43 -4.04 16.94 -4.52
CA THR A 43 -4.75 15.65 -4.42
C THR A 43 -6.24 15.81 -4.71
N VAL A 44 -6.89 16.84 -4.12
CA VAL A 44 -8.32 17.10 -4.36
C VAL A 44 -8.60 17.45 -5.81
N VAL A 45 -7.76 18.27 -6.46
CA VAL A 45 -7.90 18.61 -7.88
C VAL A 45 -7.74 17.36 -8.75
N GLY A 46 -6.73 16.51 -8.46
CA GLY A 46 -6.55 15.24 -9.17
C GLY A 46 -7.75 14.32 -9.04
N MET A 47 -8.31 14.19 -7.83
CA MET A 47 -9.49 13.37 -7.55
C MET A 47 -10.73 13.90 -8.30
N ILE A 48 -11.00 15.19 -8.25
CA ILE A 48 -12.12 15.79 -8.98
C ILE A 48 -12.00 15.53 -10.48
N LEU A 49 -10.80 15.71 -11.03
CA LEU A 49 -10.56 15.42 -12.45
C LEU A 49 -10.80 13.95 -12.77
N ASN A 50 -10.33 13.02 -11.92
CA ASN A 50 -10.60 11.58 -12.09
C ASN A 50 -12.09 11.29 -12.13
N ILE A 51 -12.88 11.86 -11.22
CA ILE A 51 -14.34 11.70 -11.19
C ILE A 51 -14.96 12.20 -12.51
N VAL A 52 -14.58 13.39 -12.97
CA VAL A 52 -15.09 13.96 -14.22
C VAL A 52 -14.72 13.08 -15.41
N LEU A 53 -13.49 12.59 -15.48
CA LEU A 53 -13.04 11.72 -16.57
C LEU A 53 -13.74 10.35 -16.55
N VAL A 54 -13.96 9.75 -15.39
CA VAL A 54 -14.73 8.50 -15.25
C VAL A 54 -16.15 8.69 -15.79
N LEU A 55 -16.83 9.74 -15.37
CA LEU A 55 -18.19 10.04 -15.84
C LEU A 55 -18.25 10.33 -17.33
N ALA A 56 -17.29 11.12 -17.84
CA ALA A 56 -17.21 11.42 -19.28
C ALA A 56 -16.94 10.17 -20.12
N LYS A 57 -16.02 9.29 -19.69
CA LYS A 57 -15.71 8.02 -20.36
C LYS A 57 -16.91 7.07 -20.32
N ALA A 58 -17.57 6.92 -19.16
CA ALA A 58 -18.73 6.04 -19.01
C ALA A 58 -19.88 6.53 -19.90
N ALA A 59 -20.23 7.81 -19.83
CA ALA A 59 -21.24 8.40 -20.70
C ALA A 59 -20.84 8.27 -22.18
N GLY A 60 -19.58 8.58 -22.51
CA GLY A 60 -19.06 8.46 -23.86
C GLY A 60 -19.10 7.02 -24.40
N GLY A 61 -18.73 6.04 -23.58
CA GLY A 61 -18.80 4.63 -23.95
C GLY A 61 -20.23 4.16 -24.25
N ILE A 62 -21.19 4.58 -23.42
CA ILE A 62 -22.60 4.22 -23.57
C ILE A 62 -23.24 4.95 -24.76
N PHE A 63 -23.15 6.27 -24.81
CA PHE A 63 -23.88 7.09 -25.82
C PHE A 63 -23.23 7.07 -27.20
N PHE A 64 -21.92 6.80 -27.27
CA PHE A 64 -21.17 6.78 -28.54
C PHE A 64 -20.72 5.38 -28.96
N TYR A 65 -21.31 4.34 -28.34
CA TYR A 65 -21.15 2.93 -28.73
C TYR A 65 -19.69 2.44 -28.77
N SER A 66 -18.87 2.85 -27.81
CA SER A 66 -17.49 2.38 -27.67
C SER A 66 -17.31 1.46 -26.47
N GLN A 67 -17.08 0.18 -26.72
CA GLN A 67 -16.79 -0.80 -25.68
C GLN A 67 -15.40 -0.56 -25.07
N ALA A 68 -14.42 -0.13 -25.87
CA ALA A 68 -13.09 0.20 -25.36
C ALA A 68 -13.13 1.39 -24.40
N LEU A 69 -13.93 2.43 -24.69
CA LEU A 69 -14.08 3.59 -23.81
C LEU A 69 -14.81 3.23 -22.52
N LEU A 70 -15.81 2.36 -22.60
CA LEU A 70 -16.53 1.86 -21.43
C LEU A 70 -15.61 1.00 -20.52
N ALA A 71 -14.81 0.12 -21.11
CA ALA A 71 -13.82 -0.64 -20.36
C ALA A 71 -12.78 0.27 -19.69
N ASP A 72 -12.31 1.30 -20.37
CA ASP A 72 -11.37 2.29 -19.81
C ASP A 72 -12.03 3.15 -18.70
N ALA A 73 -13.35 3.41 -18.79
CA ALA A 73 -14.12 4.03 -17.71
C ALA A 73 -14.17 3.15 -16.45
N VAL A 74 -14.41 1.85 -16.61
CA VAL A 74 -14.43 0.87 -15.51
C VAL A 74 -13.05 0.75 -14.87
N HIS A 75 -11.98 0.74 -15.65
CA HIS A 75 -10.62 0.77 -15.12
C HIS A 75 -10.38 2.00 -14.24
N SER A 76 -10.70 3.19 -14.75
CA SER A 76 -10.55 4.43 -13.98
C SER A 76 -11.50 4.51 -12.77
N LEU A 77 -12.69 3.90 -12.85
CA LEU A 77 -13.62 3.79 -11.72
C LEU A 77 -13.07 2.89 -10.61
N SER A 78 -12.37 1.81 -10.97
CA SER A 78 -11.79 0.92 -9.97
C SER A 78 -10.76 1.63 -9.09
N ASP A 79 -9.91 2.46 -9.69
CA ASP A 79 -8.92 3.25 -8.96
C ASP A 79 -9.61 4.23 -8.00
N LEU A 80 -10.65 4.91 -8.48
CA LEU A 80 -11.45 5.83 -7.67
C LEU A 80 -12.15 5.13 -6.50
N VAL A 81 -12.72 3.93 -6.72
CA VAL A 81 -13.39 3.14 -5.67
C VAL A 81 -12.39 2.70 -4.60
N THR A 82 -11.19 2.28 -5.02
CA THR A 82 -10.11 1.91 -4.10
C THR A 82 -9.68 3.11 -3.24
N ASP A 83 -9.46 4.27 -3.85
CA ASP A 83 -9.11 5.50 -3.14
C ASP A 83 -10.19 5.91 -2.12
N LEU A 84 -11.45 5.88 -2.52
CA LEU A 84 -12.58 6.19 -1.65
C LEU A 84 -12.71 5.18 -0.50
N ALA A 85 -12.50 3.88 -0.77
CA ALA A 85 -12.51 2.85 0.26
C ALA A 85 -11.43 3.12 1.32
N VAL A 86 -10.23 3.53 0.92
CA VAL A 86 -9.16 3.92 1.86
C VAL A 86 -9.55 5.16 2.65
N ILE A 87 -10.01 6.24 1.98
CA ILE A 87 -10.35 7.51 2.64
C ILE A 87 -11.42 7.32 3.71
N PHE A 88 -12.50 6.60 3.38
CA PHE A 88 -13.63 6.41 4.31
C PHE A 88 -13.44 5.22 5.26
N GLY A 89 -12.75 4.20 4.81
CA GLY A 89 -12.58 2.95 5.55
C GLY A 89 -11.51 3.02 6.62
N VAL A 90 -10.44 3.83 6.43
CA VAL A 90 -9.31 3.89 7.35
C VAL A 90 -9.73 4.14 8.80
N LYS A 91 -10.75 4.95 9.02
CA LYS A 91 -11.29 5.22 10.36
C LYS A 91 -11.82 3.95 11.05
N TYR A 92 -12.36 3.00 10.28
CA TYR A 92 -12.97 1.78 10.82
C TYR A 92 -11.93 0.71 11.08
N TRP A 93 -11.02 0.44 10.15
CA TRP A 93 -10.04 -0.63 10.34
C TRP A 93 -8.81 -0.22 11.16
N SER A 94 -8.55 1.10 11.33
CA SER A 94 -7.54 1.59 12.28
C SER A 94 -8.07 1.72 13.71
N ALA A 95 -9.32 1.31 13.97
CA ALA A 95 -9.86 1.33 15.32
C ALA A 95 -9.08 0.35 16.22
N PRO A 96 -8.76 0.75 17.48
CA PRO A 96 -8.00 -0.08 18.40
C PRO A 96 -8.77 -1.34 18.78
N PRO A 97 -8.09 -2.35 19.37
CA PRO A 97 -8.74 -3.52 19.94
C PRO A 97 -9.86 -3.17 20.90
N ASP A 98 -10.97 -3.92 20.84
CA ASP A 98 -12.10 -3.84 21.74
C ASP A 98 -12.51 -5.23 22.24
N ARG A 99 -13.61 -5.32 23.02
CA ARG A 99 -14.08 -6.61 23.57
C ARG A 99 -14.55 -7.59 22.50
N SER A 100 -15.06 -7.09 21.37
CA SER A 100 -15.55 -7.92 20.26
C SER A 100 -14.45 -8.27 19.27
N HIS A 101 -13.43 -7.41 19.16
CA HIS A 101 -12.27 -7.58 18.28
C HIS A 101 -10.96 -7.42 19.06
N PRO A 102 -10.54 -8.43 19.86
CA PRO A 102 -9.36 -8.34 20.72
C PRO A 102 -8.04 -8.10 19.96
N TYR A 103 -7.99 -8.45 18.68
CA TYR A 103 -6.84 -8.22 17.79
C TYR A 103 -6.96 -6.95 16.94
N GLY A 104 -7.95 -6.10 17.21
CA GLY A 104 -8.23 -4.89 16.45
C GLY A 104 -9.10 -5.16 15.21
N HIS A 105 -9.25 -4.13 14.39
CA HIS A 105 -10.18 -4.12 13.25
C HIS A 105 -9.47 -4.22 11.89
N GLY A 106 -8.16 -4.44 11.85
CA GLY A 106 -7.36 -4.43 10.62
C GLY A 106 -7.86 -5.37 9.52
N ARG A 107 -8.45 -6.52 9.87
CA ARG A 107 -9.01 -7.46 8.89
C ARG A 107 -10.24 -6.95 8.15
N ILE A 108 -10.87 -5.85 8.59
CA ILE A 108 -11.94 -5.18 7.84
C ILE A 108 -11.37 -4.63 6.53
N GLU A 109 -10.16 -4.04 6.56
CA GLU A 109 -9.45 -3.59 5.35
C GLU A 109 -9.28 -4.74 4.36
N THR A 110 -8.83 -5.90 4.84
CA THR A 110 -8.64 -7.11 4.04
C THR A 110 -9.94 -7.58 3.38
N LEU A 111 -11.04 -7.61 4.14
CA LEU A 111 -12.35 -8.01 3.60
C LEU A 111 -12.89 -7.01 2.56
N VAL A 112 -12.73 -5.71 2.80
CA VAL A 112 -13.14 -4.66 1.85
C VAL A 112 -12.30 -4.78 0.56
N SER A 113 -11.00 -4.96 0.68
CA SER A 113 -10.10 -5.14 -0.46
C SER A 113 -10.43 -6.42 -1.26
N ALA A 114 -10.75 -7.53 -0.58
CA ALA A 114 -11.20 -8.76 -1.23
C ALA A 114 -12.48 -8.52 -2.05
N PHE A 115 -13.46 -7.86 -1.45
CA PHE A 115 -14.73 -7.55 -2.12
C PHE A 115 -14.52 -6.67 -3.36
N ILE A 116 -13.74 -5.60 -3.24
CA ILE A 116 -13.41 -4.70 -4.36
C ILE A 116 -12.71 -5.47 -5.48
N GLY A 117 -11.68 -6.24 -5.14
CA GLY A 117 -10.92 -7.00 -6.14
C GLY A 117 -11.78 -8.07 -6.86
N LEU A 118 -12.63 -8.79 -6.14
CA LEU A 118 -13.54 -9.78 -6.73
C LEU A 118 -14.61 -9.12 -7.61
N ALA A 119 -15.22 -8.03 -7.15
CA ALA A 119 -16.21 -7.27 -7.92
C ALA A 119 -15.59 -6.74 -9.23
N LEU A 120 -14.38 -6.17 -9.14
CA LEU A 120 -13.62 -5.69 -10.30
C LEU A 120 -13.32 -6.81 -11.29
N GLY A 121 -12.86 -7.96 -10.79
CA GLY A 121 -12.62 -9.15 -11.62
C GLY A 121 -13.88 -9.62 -12.35
N ALA A 122 -15.03 -9.67 -11.65
CA ALA A 122 -16.30 -10.05 -12.26
C ALA A 122 -16.74 -9.06 -13.36
N VAL A 123 -16.60 -7.75 -13.13
CA VAL A 123 -16.91 -6.73 -14.15
C VAL A 123 -15.97 -6.86 -15.36
N ALA A 124 -14.67 -7.08 -15.14
CA ALA A 124 -13.71 -7.26 -16.23
C ALA A 124 -14.04 -8.50 -17.09
N VAL A 125 -14.43 -9.61 -16.46
CA VAL A 125 -14.90 -10.81 -17.19
C VAL A 125 -16.17 -10.49 -17.98
N GLY A 126 -17.13 -9.75 -17.40
CA GLY A 126 -18.34 -9.32 -18.09
C GLY A 126 -18.06 -8.47 -19.33
N LEU A 127 -17.15 -7.50 -19.23
CA LEU A 127 -16.72 -6.66 -20.35
C LEU A 127 -16.04 -7.47 -21.44
N ALA A 128 -15.14 -8.39 -21.07
CA ALA A 128 -14.49 -9.28 -22.05
C ALA A 128 -15.50 -10.18 -22.74
N TRP A 129 -16.47 -10.72 -22.01
CA TRP A 129 -17.54 -11.54 -22.57
C TRP A 129 -18.42 -10.78 -23.56
N ASP A 130 -18.82 -9.56 -23.23
CA ASP A 130 -19.60 -8.68 -24.11
C ASP A 130 -18.82 -8.34 -25.37
N ALA A 131 -17.53 -8.01 -25.25
CA ALA A 131 -16.64 -7.74 -26.38
C ALA A 131 -16.52 -8.97 -27.32
N VAL A 132 -16.37 -10.19 -26.78
CA VAL A 132 -16.38 -11.44 -27.56
C VAL A 132 -17.73 -11.64 -28.25
N GLY A 133 -18.83 -11.34 -27.56
CA GLY A 133 -20.19 -11.39 -28.12
C GLY A 133 -20.35 -10.48 -29.33
N THR A 134 -19.86 -9.25 -29.24
CA THR A 134 -19.87 -8.27 -30.35
C THR A 134 -19.02 -8.73 -31.52
N LEU A 135 -17.83 -9.28 -31.28
CA LEU A 135 -16.98 -9.83 -32.34
C LEU A 135 -17.64 -11.00 -33.08
N ARG A 136 -18.35 -11.89 -32.36
CA ARG A 136 -19.05 -13.03 -32.96
C ARG A 136 -20.25 -12.64 -33.82
N LYS A 137 -20.97 -11.59 -33.42
CA LYS A 137 -22.13 -11.08 -34.17
C LYS A 137 -21.75 -10.19 -35.35
N GLY A 138 -20.50 -9.72 -35.40
CA GLY A 138 -20.03 -8.67 -36.28
C GLY A 138 -20.28 -7.30 -35.65
N ALA A 139 -19.27 -6.46 -35.60
CA ALA A 139 -19.40 -5.08 -35.11
C ALA A 139 -20.11 -4.23 -36.18
N GLU A 140 -21.43 -4.11 -36.07
CA GLU A 140 -22.25 -3.37 -37.08
C GLU A 140 -22.02 -1.88 -37.02
N HIS A 141 -21.68 -1.33 -35.83
CA HIS A 141 -21.48 0.12 -35.63
C HIS A 141 -20.10 0.35 -35.03
N GLY A 142 -19.38 1.33 -35.54
CA GLY A 142 -18.16 1.84 -34.97
C GLY A 142 -18.43 2.97 -33.94
N PRO A 143 -17.44 3.26 -33.10
CA PRO A 143 -17.55 4.36 -32.13
C PRO A 143 -17.75 5.70 -32.86
N ALA A 144 -18.64 6.57 -32.34
CA ALA A 144 -18.80 7.90 -32.85
C ALA A 144 -17.57 8.79 -32.56
N GLY A 145 -17.32 9.82 -33.35
CA GLY A 145 -16.14 10.68 -33.21
C GLY A 145 -15.97 11.34 -31.84
N PHE A 146 -17.06 11.54 -31.11
CA PHE A 146 -16.99 12.03 -29.71
C PHE A 146 -16.35 11.04 -28.75
N ALA A 147 -16.47 9.73 -28.97
CA ALA A 147 -15.76 8.73 -28.15
C ALA A 147 -14.23 8.91 -28.29
N PHE A 148 -13.74 9.15 -29.52
CA PHE A 148 -12.33 9.43 -29.77
C PHE A 148 -11.87 10.71 -29.04
N VAL A 149 -12.66 11.81 -29.15
CA VAL A 149 -12.34 13.07 -28.47
C VAL A 149 -12.22 12.88 -26.97
N ILE A 150 -13.17 12.17 -26.34
CA ILE A 150 -13.15 11.88 -24.90
C ILE A 150 -11.92 11.04 -24.52
N ALA A 151 -11.59 10.01 -25.30
CA ALA A 151 -10.43 9.16 -25.05
C ALA A 151 -9.12 9.97 -25.09
N VAL A 152 -8.91 10.77 -26.13
CA VAL A 152 -7.73 11.63 -26.27
C VAL A 152 -7.68 12.67 -25.15
N PHE A 153 -8.80 13.34 -24.87
CA PHE A 153 -8.89 14.33 -23.79
C PHE A 153 -8.53 13.72 -22.44
N SER A 154 -8.97 12.48 -22.17
CA SER A 154 -8.65 11.76 -20.93
C SER A 154 -7.14 11.51 -20.80
N VAL A 155 -6.48 10.99 -21.85
CA VAL A 155 -5.04 10.71 -21.83
C VAL A 155 -4.24 12.01 -21.64
N VAL A 156 -4.59 13.05 -22.40
CA VAL A 156 -3.91 14.36 -22.34
C VAL A 156 -4.09 15.00 -20.95
N SER A 157 -5.30 14.98 -20.41
CA SER A 157 -5.60 15.55 -19.09
C SER A 157 -4.81 14.84 -17.98
N LYS A 158 -4.73 13.49 -18.00
CA LYS A 158 -3.94 12.72 -17.03
C LYS A 158 -2.44 13.01 -17.15
N GLU A 159 -1.90 13.18 -18.36
CA GLU A 159 -0.50 13.55 -18.56
C GLU A 159 -0.22 14.99 -18.05
N ILE A 160 -1.14 15.94 -18.25
CA ILE A 160 -1.03 17.30 -17.70
C ILE A 160 -1.01 17.26 -16.17
N VAL A 161 -1.95 16.51 -15.56
CA VAL A 161 -2.00 16.36 -14.10
C VAL A 161 -0.74 15.69 -13.57
N PHE A 162 -0.24 14.65 -14.22
CA PHE A 162 1.04 14.03 -13.88
C PHE A 162 2.16 15.09 -13.79
N ARG A 163 2.34 15.87 -14.85
CA ARG A 163 3.41 16.89 -14.91
C ARG A 163 3.25 17.95 -13.84
N TRP A 164 2.02 18.43 -13.65
CA TRP A 164 1.70 19.42 -12.65
C TRP A 164 1.92 18.90 -11.22
N THR A 165 1.39 17.73 -10.89
CA THR A 165 1.56 17.08 -9.58
C THR A 165 3.03 16.81 -9.29
N ARG A 166 3.80 16.32 -10.29
CA ARG A 166 5.23 16.07 -10.14
C ARG A 166 6.02 17.35 -9.90
N ALA A 167 5.69 18.43 -10.60
CA ALA A 167 6.33 19.73 -10.36
C ALA A 167 6.09 20.23 -8.93
N LYS A 168 4.84 20.13 -8.45
CA LYS A 168 4.48 20.50 -7.06
C LYS A 168 5.10 19.57 -6.02
N ALA A 169 5.18 18.26 -6.30
CA ALA A 169 5.84 17.29 -5.42
C ALA A 169 7.32 17.66 -5.17
N ARG A 170 8.02 18.05 -6.24
CA ARG A 170 9.43 18.48 -6.15
C ARG A 170 9.58 19.81 -5.41
N GLU A 171 8.65 20.76 -5.62
CA GLU A 171 8.64 22.05 -4.92
C GLU A 171 8.54 21.89 -3.40
N VAL A 172 7.68 20.96 -2.93
CA VAL A 172 7.46 20.73 -1.50
C VAL A 172 8.27 19.56 -0.91
N GLY A 173 9.05 18.85 -1.74
CA GLY A 173 9.87 17.70 -1.29
C GLY A 173 9.06 16.49 -0.84
N SER A 174 7.83 16.30 -1.35
CA SER A 174 6.93 15.20 -0.94
C SER A 174 7.08 13.97 -1.83
N THR A 175 7.65 12.90 -1.29
CA THR A 175 7.77 11.59 -1.97
C THR A 175 6.41 10.94 -2.22
N ALA A 176 5.47 11.08 -1.29
CA ALA A 176 4.10 10.58 -1.44
C ALA A 176 3.38 11.26 -2.62
N MET A 177 3.53 12.58 -2.77
CA MET A 177 2.94 13.31 -3.90
C MET A 177 3.64 12.98 -5.23
N GLU A 178 4.95 12.66 -5.22
CA GLU A 178 5.65 12.18 -6.40
C GLU A 178 5.14 10.78 -6.83
N ALA A 179 4.92 9.88 -5.87
CA ALA A 179 4.30 8.57 -6.12
C ALA A 179 2.89 8.72 -6.72
N ASN A 180 2.06 9.62 -6.18
CA ASN A 180 0.73 9.93 -6.72
C ASN A 180 0.80 10.49 -8.15
N ALA A 181 1.80 11.32 -8.46
CA ALA A 181 2.02 11.78 -9.84
C ALA A 181 2.29 10.59 -10.79
N TRP A 182 3.18 9.68 -10.41
CA TRP A 182 3.46 8.49 -11.21
C TRP A 182 2.25 7.58 -11.39
N HIS A 183 1.35 7.51 -10.39
CA HIS A 183 0.07 6.82 -10.52
C HIS A 183 -0.77 7.42 -11.66
N HIS A 184 -0.98 8.74 -11.69
CA HIS A 184 -1.69 9.41 -12.79
C HIS A 184 -1.07 9.12 -14.16
N ARG A 185 0.26 9.02 -14.27
CA ARG A 185 0.92 8.66 -15.52
C ARG A 185 0.69 7.22 -15.91
N SER A 186 0.72 6.31 -14.95
CA SER A 186 0.40 4.90 -15.20
C SER A 186 -1.01 4.75 -15.77
N ASP A 187 -1.97 5.48 -15.21
CA ASP A 187 -3.35 5.50 -15.69
C ASP A 187 -3.48 6.12 -17.11
N ALA A 188 -2.70 7.16 -17.40
CA ALA A 188 -2.66 7.71 -18.75
C ALA A 188 -2.16 6.67 -19.76
N ILE A 189 -1.11 5.94 -19.42
CA ILE A 189 -0.52 4.89 -20.27
C ILE A 189 -1.50 3.71 -20.45
N SER A 190 -2.19 3.29 -19.39
CA SER A 190 -3.19 2.20 -19.48
C SER A 190 -4.40 2.53 -20.34
N SER A 191 -4.74 3.83 -20.49
CA SER A 191 -5.81 4.31 -21.37
C SER A 191 -5.40 4.41 -22.84
N ILE A 192 -4.09 4.35 -23.18
CA ILE A 192 -3.61 4.46 -24.57
C ILE A 192 -4.15 3.36 -25.49
N PRO A 193 -4.15 2.06 -25.09
CA PRO A 193 -4.71 0.99 -25.94
C PRO A 193 -6.17 1.25 -26.33
N ALA A 194 -6.99 1.69 -25.39
CA ALA A 194 -8.38 2.07 -25.67
C ALA A 194 -8.46 3.22 -26.67
N ALA A 195 -7.68 4.28 -26.46
CA ALA A 195 -7.66 5.44 -27.36
C ALA A 195 -7.23 5.05 -28.79
N ILE A 196 -6.24 4.16 -28.94
CA ILE A 196 -5.78 3.64 -30.23
C ILE A 196 -6.89 2.81 -30.89
N ALA A 197 -7.54 1.92 -30.14
CA ALA A 197 -8.61 1.08 -30.67
C ALA A 197 -9.79 1.94 -31.19
N ILE A 198 -10.19 2.94 -30.42
CA ILE A 198 -11.25 3.88 -30.81
C ILE A 198 -10.85 4.69 -32.04
N ALA A 199 -9.60 5.18 -32.10
CA ALA A 199 -9.09 5.91 -33.26
C ALA A 199 -9.15 5.04 -34.53
N LEU A 200 -8.64 3.82 -34.46
CA LEU A 200 -8.63 2.92 -35.61
C LEU A 200 -10.06 2.57 -36.09
N ALA A 201 -10.94 2.27 -35.13
CA ALA A 201 -12.33 1.96 -35.46
C ALA A 201 -13.10 3.15 -36.03
N TYR A 202 -12.78 4.37 -35.57
CA TYR A 202 -13.42 5.61 -36.07
C TYR A 202 -12.93 6.03 -37.46
N PHE A 203 -11.60 6.08 -37.67
CA PHE A 203 -11.02 6.54 -38.93
C PHE A 203 -11.09 5.50 -40.05
N PHE A 204 -11.18 4.21 -39.69
CA PHE A 204 -11.22 3.11 -40.66
C PHE A 204 -12.46 2.25 -40.44
N PRO A 205 -13.61 2.54 -41.13
CA PRO A 205 -14.87 1.81 -40.94
C PRO A 205 -14.77 0.29 -41.12
N LYS A 206 -13.82 -0.22 -41.89
CA LYS A 206 -13.54 -1.64 -42.04
C LYS A 206 -12.93 -2.29 -40.78
N LEU A 207 -12.47 -1.49 -39.83
CA LEU A 207 -11.83 -1.89 -38.62
C LEU A 207 -12.71 -1.69 -37.37
N HIS A 208 -14.04 -1.62 -37.51
CA HIS A 208 -14.96 -1.47 -36.37
C HIS A 208 -14.74 -2.54 -35.29
N PHE A 209 -14.30 -3.75 -35.69
CA PHE A 209 -13.96 -4.83 -34.75
C PHE A 209 -12.79 -4.51 -33.82
N VAL A 210 -12.00 -3.47 -34.07
CA VAL A 210 -10.86 -3.09 -33.24
C VAL A 210 -11.32 -2.47 -31.92
N ASP A 211 -12.48 -1.82 -31.87
CA ASP A 211 -13.03 -1.27 -30.61
C ASP A 211 -13.33 -2.38 -29.58
N PRO A 212 -14.11 -3.44 -29.88
CA PRO A 212 -14.25 -4.57 -28.94
C PRO A 212 -12.93 -5.31 -28.67
N VAL A 213 -11.97 -5.38 -29.59
CA VAL A 213 -10.62 -5.91 -29.30
C VAL A 213 -9.91 -5.01 -28.27
N GLY A 214 -10.02 -3.69 -28.42
CA GLY A 214 -9.51 -2.74 -27.42
C GLY A 214 -10.14 -2.96 -26.04
N ALA A 215 -11.47 -3.18 -25.98
CA ALA A 215 -12.17 -3.51 -24.75
C ALA A 215 -11.63 -4.81 -24.10
N MET A 216 -11.34 -5.84 -24.90
CA MET A 216 -10.71 -7.08 -24.39
C MET A 216 -9.32 -6.82 -23.80
N VAL A 217 -8.48 -6.03 -24.47
CA VAL A 217 -7.15 -5.67 -23.96
C VAL A 217 -7.25 -4.92 -22.63
N VAL A 218 -8.15 -3.94 -22.55
CA VAL A 218 -8.38 -3.20 -21.30
C VAL A 218 -8.92 -4.12 -20.21
N SER A 219 -9.83 -5.05 -20.54
CA SER A 219 -10.35 -6.03 -19.58
C SER A 219 -9.25 -6.91 -18.98
N VAL A 220 -8.22 -7.28 -19.78
CA VAL A 220 -7.05 -8.02 -19.26
C VAL A 220 -6.26 -7.15 -18.26
N PHE A 221 -6.11 -5.85 -18.49
CA PHE A 221 -5.48 -4.95 -17.53
C PHE A 221 -6.29 -4.82 -16.24
N ILE A 222 -7.62 -4.75 -16.34
CA ILE A 222 -8.50 -4.74 -15.18
C ILE A 222 -8.39 -6.06 -14.39
N LEU A 223 -8.37 -7.21 -15.06
CA LEU A 223 -8.16 -8.52 -14.42
C LEU A 223 -6.81 -8.60 -13.71
N HIS A 224 -5.76 -8.05 -14.32
CA HIS A 224 -4.45 -7.99 -13.69
C HIS A 224 -4.46 -7.10 -12.44
N ALA A 225 -5.12 -5.95 -12.49
CA ALA A 225 -5.31 -5.07 -11.33
C ALA A 225 -6.12 -5.76 -10.22
N ALA A 226 -7.23 -6.40 -10.58
CA ALA A 226 -8.04 -7.20 -9.66
C ALA A 226 -7.22 -8.30 -8.96
N TRP A 227 -6.38 -9.01 -9.71
CA TRP A 227 -5.48 -10.04 -9.17
C TRP A 227 -4.47 -9.47 -8.18
N LYS A 228 -3.87 -8.30 -8.48
CA LYS A 228 -2.96 -7.61 -7.55
C LYS A 228 -3.62 -7.20 -6.24
N ILE A 229 -4.93 -6.99 -6.23
CA ILE A 229 -5.69 -6.71 -5.02
C ILE A 229 -6.05 -8.01 -4.30
N VAL A 230 -6.54 -9.01 -5.02
CA VAL A 230 -7.05 -10.26 -4.44
C VAL A 230 -5.93 -11.14 -3.90
N GLN A 231 -4.80 -11.26 -4.60
CA GLN A 231 -3.72 -12.16 -4.20
C GLN A 231 -3.16 -11.89 -2.79
N PRO A 232 -2.72 -10.66 -2.44
CA PRO A 232 -2.23 -10.39 -1.09
C PRO A 232 -3.34 -10.53 -0.04
N THR A 233 -4.58 -10.21 -0.40
CA THR A 233 -5.75 -10.38 0.46
C THR A 233 -6.00 -11.85 0.80
N LEU A 234 -5.89 -12.76 -0.18
CA LEU A 234 -6.01 -14.19 0.04
C LEU A 234 -4.85 -14.73 0.90
N GLN A 235 -3.64 -14.23 0.70
CA GLN A 235 -2.49 -14.59 1.54
C GLN A 235 -2.73 -14.18 2.99
N GLU A 236 -3.21 -12.97 3.24
CA GLU A 236 -3.52 -12.49 4.58
C GLU A 236 -4.66 -13.30 5.23
N LEU A 237 -5.74 -13.59 4.49
CA LEU A 237 -6.85 -14.40 4.98
C LEU A 237 -6.43 -15.87 5.26
N SER A 238 -5.42 -16.37 4.55
CA SER A 238 -4.84 -17.71 4.79
C SER A 238 -3.71 -17.70 5.83
N GLU A 239 -3.55 -16.61 6.59
CA GLU A 239 -2.54 -16.48 7.65
C GLU A 239 -1.09 -16.58 7.12
N ALA A 240 -0.81 -16.10 5.91
CA ALA A 240 0.55 -16.06 5.41
C ALA A 240 1.42 -15.17 6.30
N GLY A 241 2.61 -15.66 6.63
CA GLY A 241 3.61 -14.92 7.41
C GLY A 241 4.29 -13.81 6.61
N VAL A 242 5.13 -13.04 7.30
CA VAL A 242 5.95 -11.99 6.68
C VAL A 242 7.03 -12.57 5.75
N SER A 243 7.68 -11.73 4.99
CA SER A 243 8.77 -12.13 4.06
C SER A 243 9.91 -12.85 4.78
N LYS A 244 10.70 -13.66 4.06
CA LYS A 244 11.89 -14.33 4.62
C LYS A 244 12.92 -13.32 5.13
N GLU A 245 13.02 -12.16 4.49
CA GLU A 245 13.88 -11.05 4.90
C GLU A 245 13.45 -10.49 6.25
N ASP A 246 12.14 -10.26 6.43
CA ASP A 246 11.58 -9.74 7.68
C ASP A 246 11.66 -10.79 8.80
N GLN A 247 11.43 -12.08 8.51
CA GLN A 247 11.65 -13.17 9.47
C GLN A 247 13.10 -13.18 9.96
N ALA A 248 14.08 -13.10 9.05
CA ALA A 248 15.49 -13.06 9.42
C ALA A 248 15.84 -11.80 10.23
N LYS A 249 15.16 -10.68 10.00
CA LYS A 249 15.33 -9.45 10.76
C LYS A 249 14.77 -9.61 12.19
N ILE A 250 13.58 -10.18 12.34
CA ILE A 250 12.96 -10.48 13.63
C ILE A 250 13.88 -11.39 14.46
N TYR A 251 14.39 -12.48 13.89
CA TYR A 251 15.31 -13.38 14.57
C TYR A 251 16.58 -12.67 15.04
N ARG A 252 17.20 -11.85 14.17
CA ARG A 252 18.42 -11.11 14.53
C ARG A 252 18.17 -10.10 15.66
N LEU A 253 17.05 -9.39 15.62
CA LEU A 253 16.69 -8.44 16.67
C LEU A 253 16.47 -9.16 18.00
N ALA A 254 15.68 -10.24 18.03
CA ALA A 254 15.44 -11.00 19.24
C ALA A 254 16.73 -11.59 19.82
N ALA A 255 17.62 -12.13 18.96
CA ALA A 255 18.90 -12.72 19.38
C ALA A 255 19.95 -11.69 19.80
N SER A 256 19.77 -10.40 19.52
CA SER A 256 20.71 -9.34 19.89
C SER A 256 20.65 -8.96 21.37
N LEU A 257 19.60 -9.36 22.08
CA LEU A 257 19.42 -9.00 23.49
C LEU A 257 20.26 -9.89 24.41
N PRO A 258 20.99 -9.30 25.38
CA PRO A 258 21.69 -10.06 26.40
C PRO A 258 20.73 -10.94 27.20
N GLY A 259 21.09 -12.23 27.38
CA GLY A 259 20.25 -13.23 28.03
C GLY A 259 19.45 -14.11 27.07
N VAL A 260 19.36 -13.76 25.80
CA VAL A 260 18.81 -14.62 24.74
C VAL A 260 19.94 -15.50 24.19
N MET A 261 19.85 -16.81 24.39
CA MET A 261 20.83 -17.80 23.91
C MET A 261 20.49 -18.28 22.49
N GLY A 262 19.26 -18.09 22.03
CA GLY A 262 18.77 -18.46 20.70
C GLY A 262 17.31 -18.08 20.51
N ALA A 263 16.85 -18.09 19.26
CA ALA A 263 15.46 -17.83 18.91
C ALA A 263 15.02 -18.78 17.79
N HIS A 264 13.79 -19.31 17.87
CA HIS A 264 13.23 -20.24 16.89
C HIS A 264 11.69 -20.20 16.89
N ALA A 265 11.06 -21.06 16.09
CA ALA A 265 9.60 -21.22 16.00
C ALA A 265 8.84 -19.90 15.81
N LEU A 266 9.41 -18.96 15.02
CA LEU A 266 8.74 -17.72 14.69
C LEU A 266 7.49 -18.01 13.87
N ARG A 267 6.36 -17.49 14.31
CA ARG A 267 5.11 -17.42 13.54
C ARG A 267 4.67 -15.98 13.48
N THR A 268 4.28 -15.55 12.31
CA THR A 268 3.78 -14.19 12.09
C THR A 268 2.47 -14.24 11.31
N ARG A 269 1.63 -13.25 11.51
CA ARG A 269 0.39 -13.06 10.73
C ARG A 269 0.15 -11.59 10.54
N ASN A 270 -0.42 -11.25 9.39
CA ASN A 270 -0.83 -9.89 9.06
C ASN A 270 -2.31 -9.68 9.44
N ALA A 271 -2.64 -8.46 9.87
CA ALA A 271 -4.01 -7.99 10.06
C ALA A 271 -4.07 -6.54 9.57
N GLY A 272 -4.38 -6.33 8.27
CA GLY A 272 -4.14 -5.09 7.57
C GLY A 272 -2.65 -4.74 7.54
N SER A 273 -2.30 -3.53 7.93
CA SER A 273 -0.89 -3.10 8.02
C SER A 273 -0.16 -3.59 9.28
N ALA A 274 -0.86 -4.19 10.23
CA ALA A 274 -0.32 -4.64 11.51
C ALA A 274 0.23 -6.07 11.44
N ILE A 275 1.39 -6.32 12.06
CA ILE A 275 1.99 -7.65 12.20
C ILE A 275 1.87 -8.12 13.64
N TRP A 276 1.40 -9.35 13.83
CA TRP A 276 1.41 -10.08 15.07
C TRP A 276 2.45 -11.20 14.99
N ALA A 277 3.22 -11.40 16.05
CA ALA A 277 4.27 -12.42 16.06
C ALA A 277 4.21 -13.27 17.31
N ASP A 278 4.51 -14.56 17.17
CA ASP A 278 4.83 -15.48 18.25
C ASP A 278 6.27 -15.95 18.04
N ILE A 279 7.11 -15.89 19.06
CA ILE A 279 8.51 -16.31 18.97
C ILE A 279 8.93 -17.07 20.22
N HIS A 280 9.72 -18.12 20.05
CA HIS A 280 10.35 -18.83 21.16
C HIS A 280 11.79 -18.35 21.31
N ILE A 281 12.19 -18.07 22.55
CA ILE A 281 13.58 -17.73 22.88
C ILE A 281 14.15 -18.72 23.89
N ILE A 282 15.40 -19.10 23.66
CA ILE A 282 16.16 -19.99 24.58
C ILE A 282 16.86 -19.11 25.59
N VAL A 283 16.69 -19.45 26.89
CA VAL A 283 17.26 -18.70 28.01
C VAL A 283 17.93 -19.65 29.02
N ASP A 284 18.71 -19.10 29.96
CA ASP A 284 19.33 -19.91 31.04
C ASP A 284 18.25 -20.65 31.86
N PRO A 285 18.34 -21.97 32.01
CA PRO A 285 17.36 -22.75 32.79
C PRO A 285 17.31 -22.37 34.27
N ASN A 286 18.32 -21.70 34.81
CA ASN A 286 18.36 -21.20 36.19
C ASN A 286 17.79 -19.76 36.31
N MET A 287 17.36 -19.16 35.23
CA MET A 287 16.74 -17.83 35.22
C MET A 287 15.46 -17.86 36.06
N THR A 288 15.31 -16.88 36.96
CA THR A 288 14.07 -16.75 37.71
C THR A 288 12.91 -16.35 36.83
N VAL A 289 11.68 -16.70 37.22
CA VAL A 289 10.47 -16.28 36.49
C VAL A 289 10.42 -14.75 36.28
N ARG A 290 10.90 -13.98 37.27
CA ARG A 290 10.96 -12.52 37.19
C ARG A 290 11.92 -12.06 36.10
N GLU A 291 13.14 -12.58 36.08
CA GLU A 291 14.15 -12.25 35.08
C GLU A 291 13.69 -12.64 33.67
N GLY A 292 13.08 -13.83 33.53
CA GLY A 292 12.51 -14.28 32.26
C GLY A 292 11.36 -13.39 31.79
N HIS A 293 10.47 -13.00 32.70
CA HIS A 293 9.40 -12.04 32.40
C HIS A 293 9.97 -10.69 31.89
N ASP A 294 10.94 -10.14 32.63
CA ASP A 294 11.57 -8.87 32.25
C ASP A 294 12.29 -8.96 30.88
N LEU A 295 12.92 -10.13 30.58
CA LEU A 295 13.56 -10.38 29.29
C LEU A 295 12.52 -10.51 28.17
N SER A 296 11.40 -11.20 28.40
CA SER A 296 10.34 -11.33 27.40
C SER A 296 9.75 -9.97 27.02
N HIS A 297 9.57 -9.07 27.99
CA HIS A 297 9.15 -7.70 27.72
C HIS A 297 10.18 -6.93 26.88
N LYS A 298 11.48 -7.05 27.20
CA LYS A 298 12.53 -6.40 26.41
C LYS A 298 12.56 -6.88 24.97
N VAL A 299 12.36 -8.19 24.72
CA VAL A 299 12.27 -8.74 23.36
C VAL A 299 11.04 -8.18 22.65
N ARG A 300 9.88 -8.21 23.34
CA ARG A 300 8.63 -7.66 22.80
C ARG A 300 8.80 -6.18 22.42
N ASP A 301 9.26 -5.36 23.34
CA ASP A 301 9.39 -3.92 23.14
C ASP A 301 10.40 -3.60 22.01
N LEU A 302 11.54 -4.31 21.95
CA LEU A 302 12.51 -4.17 20.85
C LEU A 302 11.91 -4.48 19.47
N LEU A 303 11.07 -5.52 19.40
CA LEU A 303 10.42 -5.91 18.15
C LEU A 303 9.29 -4.95 17.76
N VAL A 304 8.51 -4.49 18.73
CA VAL A 304 7.43 -3.50 18.53
C VAL A 304 7.99 -2.13 18.11
N ASP A 305 9.10 -1.71 18.71
CA ASP A 305 9.76 -0.44 18.37
C ASP A 305 10.55 -0.50 17.04
N SER A 306 10.60 -1.66 16.38
CA SER A 306 11.26 -1.81 15.09
C SER A 306 10.47 -1.17 13.94
N ASP A 307 11.11 -1.04 12.78
CA ASP A 307 10.50 -0.54 11.54
C ASP A 307 9.59 -1.57 10.81
N LEU A 308 9.26 -2.70 11.47
CA LEU A 308 8.49 -3.81 10.87
C LEU A 308 6.97 -3.70 11.08
N ASN A 309 6.44 -2.64 11.68
CA ASN A 309 5.00 -2.49 12.03
C ASN A 309 4.45 -3.65 12.89
N ILE A 310 5.27 -4.21 13.76
CA ILE A 310 4.85 -5.24 14.71
C ILE A 310 4.06 -4.56 15.84
N VAL A 311 2.81 -5.00 16.05
CA VAL A 311 1.91 -4.41 17.05
C VAL A 311 2.05 -5.11 18.39
N ASP A 312 2.24 -6.43 18.36
CA ASP A 312 2.44 -7.22 19.59
C ASP A 312 3.21 -8.49 19.30
N VAL A 313 3.91 -9.01 20.32
CA VAL A 313 4.70 -10.23 20.26
C VAL A 313 4.43 -11.10 21.49
N VAL A 314 4.04 -12.34 21.25
CA VAL A 314 4.01 -13.36 22.29
C VAL A 314 5.38 -14.04 22.34
N VAL A 315 6.10 -13.85 23.45
CA VAL A 315 7.42 -14.42 23.65
C VAL A 315 7.32 -15.64 24.57
N HIS A 316 7.64 -16.81 24.03
CA HIS A 316 7.73 -18.05 24.79
C HIS A 316 9.16 -18.31 25.22
N LEU A 317 9.38 -18.55 26.53
CA LEU A 317 10.69 -18.82 27.12
C LEU A 317 10.92 -20.32 27.20
N GLU A 318 12.07 -20.80 26.74
CA GLU A 318 12.44 -22.21 26.79
C GLU A 318 13.86 -22.38 27.35
N PRO A 319 14.12 -23.42 28.17
CA PRO A 319 15.49 -23.82 28.51
C PRO A 319 16.17 -24.48 27.31
N PRO A 320 17.49 -24.48 27.19
CA PRO A 320 18.22 -25.24 26.19
C PRO A 320 17.80 -26.73 26.27
N THR A 321 17.35 -27.30 25.17
CA THR A 321 17.03 -28.72 25.11
C THR A 321 18.35 -29.50 25.18
N PRO A 322 18.53 -30.47 26.10
CA PRO A 322 19.67 -31.38 26.08
C PRO A 322 19.69 -32.05 24.70
N SER A 323 20.81 -31.97 23.99
CA SER A 323 20.94 -32.50 22.63
C SER A 323 20.37 -33.91 22.56
N ARG A 324 19.16 -34.06 22.03
CA ARG A 324 18.67 -35.36 21.56
C ARG A 324 19.61 -35.76 20.44
N THR A 325 20.47 -36.74 20.75
CA THR A 325 21.32 -37.42 19.77
C THR A 325 20.50 -37.65 18.48
N LYS A 326 20.89 -36.92 17.45
CA LYS A 326 20.64 -37.14 16.04
C LYS A 326 19.37 -37.94 15.67
N SER A 327 18.25 -37.27 15.56
CA SER A 327 17.27 -37.61 14.54
C SER A 327 17.29 -36.48 13.52
N ALA A 328 17.94 -36.74 12.40
CA ALA A 328 18.24 -35.80 11.32
C ALA A 328 17.01 -35.50 10.43
N SER A 329 15.82 -35.25 10.98
CA SER A 329 14.64 -35.10 10.14
C SER A 329 13.71 -33.91 10.45
N ASN A 330 14.13 -32.97 11.29
CA ASN A 330 13.29 -31.79 11.53
C ASN A 330 14.11 -30.51 11.68
N LYS A 331 15.06 -30.26 10.76
CA LYS A 331 15.49 -28.88 10.48
C LYS A 331 14.34 -28.23 9.74
N ASP A 332 13.75 -27.19 10.32
CA ASP A 332 12.90 -26.28 9.56
C ASP A 332 13.74 -25.75 8.39
N PRO A 333 13.41 -26.11 7.13
CA PRO A 333 14.25 -25.76 5.97
C PRO A 333 14.33 -24.23 5.75
N ASP A 334 13.48 -23.46 6.40
CA ASP A 334 13.37 -22.01 6.25
C ASP A 334 13.99 -21.23 7.42
N GLN A 335 14.56 -21.91 8.41
CA GLN A 335 15.25 -21.22 9.52
C GLN A 335 16.61 -20.71 9.05
N PRO A 336 16.89 -19.39 9.07
CA PRO A 336 18.20 -18.87 8.73
C PRO A 336 19.26 -19.43 9.65
N ASP A 337 20.46 -19.77 9.12
CA ASP A 337 21.61 -20.17 9.92
C ASP A 337 22.03 -19.01 10.83
N LEU A 338 21.54 -19.02 12.06
CA LEU A 338 21.97 -18.05 13.07
C LEU A 338 23.31 -18.55 13.70
N PRO A 339 24.21 -17.64 14.09
CA PRO A 339 25.56 -17.98 14.57
C PRO A 339 25.61 -18.81 15.87
N PHE A 340 24.45 -19.19 16.41
CA PHE A 340 24.33 -19.97 17.65
C PHE A 340 24.00 -21.46 17.42
N ASN A 341 23.98 -21.93 16.16
CA ASN A 341 23.74 -23.34 15.82
C ASN A 341 25.01 -24.20 15.71
N SER A 342 26.13 -23.79 16.34
CA SER A 342 27.37 -24.58 16.42
C SER A 342 27.68 -25.07 17.84
#